data_680a39605354bab7f382a6bca8b7dd92
#
_entry.id   680a39605354bab7f382a6bca8b7dd92
#
_cell.length_a   1.000
_cell.length_b   1.000
_cell.length_c   1.000
_cell.angle_alpha   90.00
_cell.angle_beta   90.00
_cell.angle_gamma   90.00
#
_symmetry.space_group_name_H-M   'P 1'
#
loop_
_entity.id
_entity.type
_entity.pdbx_description
1 polymer ?
#
loop_
_entity_poly.entity_id
_entity_poly.type
_entity_poly.pdbx_seq_one_letter_code
_entity_poly.pdbx_strand_id
1 'polypeptide(L)'
;VLGWLPNGRAITRSGAQAGDLIVVTGTLGDAAYALQHPQSPLQSRLDRPVPRVAFGQVLRGHASAMLDISDGLAQDLGHIAQASQLDARLNIECLPLHPILQQLPPSQAAAYALAGGDDYELCFTLPAHLLDAVQADAGRQQLAVTVVGQMLPRQAAQTQVQFRLHDQPFELQQTGFQHFD
;
A
#
# COMPACT_ATOMS: atom_id res chain seq x y z
N VAL A 1 -4.02 -15.86 -14.90
CA VAL A 1 -5.18 -15.05 -15.31
C VAL A 1 -4.83 -14.30 -16.58
N LEU A 2 -5.71 -14.33 -17.58
CA LEU A 2 -5.60 -13.55 -18.82
C LEU A 2 -6.75 -12.53 -18.87
N GLY A 3 -6.46 -11.34 -19.38
CA GLY A 3 -7.44 -10.26 -19.49
C GLY A 3 -7.13 -9.33 -20.65
N TRP A 4 -8.08 -8.45 -20.98
CA TRP A 4 -7.95 -7.44 -22.01
C TRP A 4 -7.92 -6.05 -21.38
N LEU A 5 -6.97 -5.24 -21.81
CA LEU A 5 -6.87 -3.84 -21.43
C LEU A 5 -6.94 -2.98 -22.70
N PRO A 6 -7.58 -1.79 -22.65
CA PRO A 6 -7.46 -0.83 -23.73
C PRO A 6 -5.99 -0.49 -23.96
N ASN A 7 -5.59 -0.33 -25.22
CA ASN A 7 -4.21 -0.06 -25.58
C ASN A 7 -3.69 1.23 -24.87
N GLY A 8 -2.51 1.17 -24.30
CA GLY A 8 -1.90 2.29 -23.56
C GLY A 8 -2.57 2.65 -22.23
N ARG A 9 -3.46 1.82 -21.68
CA ARG A 9 -4.19 2.08 -20.42
C ARG A 9 -3.77 1.20 -19.25
N ALA A 10 -2.71 0.42 -19.40
CA ALA A 10 -2.16 -0.36 -18.29
C ALA A 10 -1.50 0.58 -17.27
N ILE A 11 -1.84 0.41 -16.00
CA ILE A 11 -1.08 0.97 -14.88
C ILE A 11 -0.08 -0.11 -14.49
N THR A 12 1.20 0.19 -14.58
CA THR A 12 2.28 -0.76 -14.29
C THR A 12 2.92 -0.44 -12.93
N ARG A 13 3.85 -1.27 -12.48
CA ARG A 13 4.70 -0.99 -11.31
C ARG A 13 5.71 0.13 -11.57
N SER A 14 6.02 0.40 -12.84
CA SER A 14 6.91 1.49 -13.26
C SER A 14 6.10 2.68 -13.73
N GLY A 15 6.59 3.90 -13.48
CA GLY A 15 5.94 5.13 -13.92
C GLY A 15 5.73 6.14 -12.82
N ALA A 16 5.99 5.75 -11.54
CA ALA A 16 6.03 6.70 -10.44
C ALA A 16 7.09 7.79 -10.70
N GLN A 17 6.83 9.00 -10.24
CA GLN A 17 7.72 10.14 -10.32
C GLN A 17 8.10 10.64 -8.93
N ALA A 18 9.29 11.24 -8.81
CA ALA A 18 9.68 11.88 -7.56
C ALA A 18 8.69 13.01 -7.22
N GLY A 19 8.19 12.99 -5.98
CA GLY A 19 7.13 13.90 -5.54
C GLY A 19 5.72 13.32 -5.61
N ASP A 20 5.51 12.18 -6.29
CA ASP A 20 4.21 11.51 -6.27
C ASP A 20 3.85 11.08 -4.84
N LEU A 21 2.58 11.21 -4.52
CA LEU A 21 2.02 10.68 -3.28
C LEU A 21 1.91 9.16 -3.37
N ILE A 22 2.19 8.48 -2.26
CA ILE A 22 1.92 7.05 -2.09
C ILE A 22 0.59 6.92 -1.38
N VAL A 23 -0.33 6.20 -2.01
CA VAL A 23 -1.71 6.07 -1.53
C VAL A 23 -2.09 4.60 -1.45
N VAL A 24 -2.83 4.24 -0.41
CA VAL A 24 -3.38 2.89 -0.24
C VAL A 24 -4.89 2.92 -0.08
N THR A 25 -5.56 1.84 -0.46
CA THR A 25 -7.00 1.64 -0.23
C THR A 25 -7.25 0.87 1.06
N GLY A 26 -8.44 1.05 1.65
CA GLY A 26 -8.92 0.26 2.79
C GLY A 26 -8.08 0.38 4.06
N THR A 27 -7.98 -0.72 4.81
CA THR A 27 -7.14 -0.87 6.02
C THR A 27 -6.11 -1.98 5.79
N LEU A 28 -4.96 -1.87 6.46
CA LEU A 28 -3.82 -2.76 6.29
C LEU A 28 -3.52 -3.56 7.56
N GLY A 29 -2.97 -4.77 7.35
CA GLY A 29 -2.58 -5.68 8.43
C GLY A 29 -3.74 -6.51 8.98
N ASP A 30 -4.94 -6.35 8.46
CA ASP A 30 -6.14 -7.03 8.93
C ASP A 30 -6.04 -8.55 8.75
N ALA A 31 -5.60 -8.99 7.58
CA ALA A 31 -5.45 -10.40 7.25
C ALA A 31 -4.33 -11.07 8.08
N ALA A 32 -3.19 -10.43 8.19
CA ALA A 32 -2.06 -10.93 9.00
C ALA A 32 -2.42 -11.00 10.50
N TYR A 33 -3.17 -10.03 11.01
CA TYR A 33 -3.69 -10.09 12.38
C TYR A 33 -4.65 -11.27 12.55
N ALA A 34 -5.61 -11.45 11.63
CA ALA A 34 -6.59 -12.53 11.68
C ALA A 34 -5.91 -13.91 11.64
N LEU A 35 -4.86 -14.08 10.83
CA LEU A 35 -4.08 -15.32 10.75
C LEU A 35 -3.49 -15.72 12.11
N GLN A 36 -3.02 -14.75 12.89
CA GLN A 36 -2.45 -15.01 14.23
C GLN A 36 -3.52 -15.05 15.33
N HIS A 37 -4.72 -14.51 15.06
CA HIS A 37 -5.83 -14.44 16.02
C HIS A 37 -7.10 -15.04 15.40
N PRO A 38 -7.16 -16.38 15.25
CA PRO A 38 -8.34 -17.05 14.72
C PRO A 38 -9.61 -16.66 15.49
N GLN A 39 -10.72 -16.50 14.79
CA GLN A 39 -12.01 -16.03 15.31
C GLN A 39 -12.03 -14.52 15.66
N SER A 40 -11.01 -13.74 15.29
CA SER A 40 -11.10 -12.30 15.42
C SER A 40 -12.19 -11.73 14.49
N PRO A 41 -12.75 -10.56 14.79
CA PRO A 41 -13.69 -9.89 13.88
C PRO A 41 -13.10 -9.62 12.47
N LEU A 42 -11.78 -9.70 12.33
CA LEU A 42 -11.06 -9.49 11.06
C LEU A 42 -10.92 -10.78 10.23
N GLN A 43 -11.41 -11.93 10.73
CA GLN A 43 -11.26 -13.22 10.03
C GLN A 43 -11.78 -13.17 8.58
N SER A 44 -12.87 -12.44 8.35
CA SER A 44 -13.43 -12.28 7.00
C SER A 44 -12.49 -11.56 6.01
N ARG A 45 -11.56 -10.74 6.50
CA ARG A 45 -10.57 -10.05 5.66
C ARG A 45 -9.54 -11.03 5.09
N LEU A 46 -9.18 -12.04 5.90
CA LEU A 46 -8.30 -13.13 5.48
C LEU A 46 -9.04 -14.13 4.59
N ASP A 47 -10.23 -14.60 5.01
CA ASP A 47 -10.93 -15.67 4.32
C ASP A 47 -11.56 -15.26 2.98
N ARG A 48 -11.95 -13.99 2.88
CA ARG A 48 -12.68 -13.44 1.71
C ARG A 48 -12.24 -12.01 1.41
N PRO A 49 -10.99 -11.81 0.92
CA PRO A 49 -10.53 -10.49 0.52
C PRO A 49 -11.42 -9.93 -0.60
N VAL A 50 -11.64 -8.63 -0.60
CA VAL A 50 -12.48 -7.94 -1.59
C VAL A 50 -11.57 -7.27 -2.63
N PRO A 51 -11.46 -7.83 -3.85
CA PRO A 51 -10.61 -7.26 -4.89
C PRO A 51 -11.09 -5.86 -5.31
N ARG A 52 -10.19 -4.90 -5.38
CA ARG A 52 -10.48 -3.49 -5.71
C ARG A 52 -10.53 -3.24 -7.23
N VAL A 53 -11.04 -4.19 -8.02
CA VAL A 53 -11.04 -4.15 -9.49
C VAL A 53 -11.74 -2.91 -10.03
N ALA A 54 -12.92 -2.58 -9.52
CA ALA A 54 -13.68 -1.41 -9.98
C ALA A 54 -12.92 -0.12 -9.74
N PHE A 55 -12.29 0.02 -8.57
CA PHE A 55 -11.49 1.20 -8.26
C PHE A 55 -10.19 1.25 -9.06
N GLY A 56 -9.52 0.11 -9.26
CA GLY A 56 -8.35 0.01 -10.13
C GLY A 56 -8.65 0.47 -11.57
N GLN A 57 -9.88 0.28 -12.06
CA GLN A 57 -10.29 0.81 -13.37
C GLN A 57 -10.44 2.34 -13.37
N VAL A 58 -10.92 2.93 -12.27
CA VAL A 58 -11.04 4.38 -12.10
C VAL A 58 -9.66 5.04 -12.08
N LEU A 59 -8.68 4.39 -11.48
CA LEU A 59 -7.32 4.92 -11.38
C LEU A 59 -6.59 5.05 -12.73
N ARG A 60 -7.14 4.49 -13.83
CA ARG A 60 -6.56 4.65 -15.16
C ARG A 60 -6.56 6.12 -15.60
N GLY A 61 -5.38 6.64 -15.84
CA GLY A 61 -5.17 8.05 -16.19
C GLY A 61 -4.98 8.98 -14.99
N HIS A 62 -5.03 8.45 -13.76
CA HIS A 62 -4.73 9.17 -12.53
C HIS A 62 -3.46 8.64 -11.86
N ALA A 63 -3.37 7.32 -11.66
CA ALA A 63 -2.22 6.69 -11.03
C ALA A 63 -1.03 6.60 -12.00
N SER A 64 0.14 6.93 -11.52
CA SER A 64 1.42 6.80 -12.23
C SER A 64 1.99 5.37 -12.15
N ALA A 65 1.82 4.69 -11.01
CA ALA A 65 2.15 3.28 -10.82
C ALA A 65 1.16 2.63 -9.84
N MET A 66 0.99 1.30 -9.91
CA MET A 66 0.06 0.57 -9.04
C MET A 66 0.39 -0.91 -8.98
N LEU A 67 0.11 -1.52 -7.82
CA LEU A 67 0.00 -2.96 -7.60
C LEU A 67 -0.98 -3.26 -6.46
N ASP A 68 -1.33 -4.51 -6.26
CA ASP A 68 -2.01 -4.99 -5.06
C ASP A 68 -1.02 -5.31 -3.94
N ILE A 69 -1.46 -5.23 -2.69
CA ILE A 69 -0.66 -5.54 -1.51
C ILE A 69 -0.91 -7.02 -1.16
N SER A 70 0.06 -7.87 -1.51
CA SER A 70 0.01 -9.32 -1.28
C SER A 70 1.06 -9.81 -0.26
N ASP A 71 2.25 -9.20 -0.27
CA ASP A 71 3.40 -9.63 0.55
C ASP A 71 3.71 -8.64 1.69
N GLY A 72 2.88 -7.59 1.79
CA GLY A 72 2.99 -6.49 2.73
C GLY A 72 3.44 -5.19 2.09
N LEU A 73 2.90 -4.07 2.61
CA LEU A 73 3.11 -2.76 2.00
C LEU A 73 4.59 -2.41 1.80
N ALA A 74 5.47 -2.79 2.72
CA ALA A 74 6.89 -2.46 2.64
C ALA A 74 7.57 -3.12 1.44
N GLN A 75 7.29 -4.41 1.21
CA GLN A 75 7.85 -5.18 0.09
C GLN A 75 7.22 -4.74 -1.23
N ASP A 76 5.90 -4.65 -1.29
CA ASP A 76 5.15 -4.31 -2.49
C ASP A 76 5.45 -2.89 -2.98
N LEU A 77 5.52 -1.89 -2.07
CA LEU A 77 5.99 -0.55 -2.42
C LEU A 77 7.45 -0.56 -2.92
N GLY A 78 8.29 -1.42 -2.34
CA GLY A 78 9.66 -1.64 -2.82
C GLY A 78 9.72 -2.02 -4.30
N HIS A 79 8.76 -2.83 -4.79
CA HIS A 79 8.66 -3.18 -6.20
C HIS A 79 8.29 -1.98 -7.09
N ILE A 80 7.38 -1.10 -6.65
CA ILE A 80 7.08 0.16 -7.36
C ILE A 80 8.32 1.05 -7.41
N ALA A 81 8.96 1.26 -6.25
CA ALA A 81 10.12 2.12 -6.14
C ALA A 81 11.28 1.63 -7.01
N GLN A 82 11.57 0.32 -6.97
CA GLN A 82 12.61 -0.29 -7.80
C GLN A 82 12.31 -0.17 -9.29
N ALA A 83 11.08 -0.52 -9.71
CA ALA A 83 10.68 -0.45 -11.12
C ALA A 83 10.68 0.98 -11.66
N SER A 84 10.43 1.97 -10.81
CA SER A 84 10.45 3.39 -11.15
C SER A 84 11.82 4.06 -10.92
N GLN A 85 12.83 3.33 -10.41
CA GLN A 85 14.17 3.83 -10.09
C GLN A 85 14.15 5.01 -9.10
N LEU A 86 13.31 4.91 -8.08
CA LEU A 86 13.12 5.91 -7.04
C LEU A 86 13.35 5.31 -5.65
N ASP A 87 13.41 6.16 -4.65
CA ASP A 87 13.23 5.81 -3.24
C ASP A 87 11.79 6.11 -2.82
N ALA A 88 11.36 5.56 -1.69
CA ALA A 88 10.05 5.82 -1.11
C ALA A 88 10.18 6.17 0.37
N ARG A 89 9.28 7.01 0.90
CA ARG A 89 9.14 7.30 2.32
C ARG A 89 7.70 7.05 2.75
N LEU A 90 7.52 6.23 3.78
CA LEU A 90 6.26 5.97 4.45
C LEU A 90 6.24 6.63 5.83
N ASN A 91 5.09 7.23 6.17
CA ASN A 91 4.81 7.81 7.47
C ASN A 91 3.93 6.82 8.25
N ILE A 92 4.47 6.23 9.30
CA ILE A 92 3.84 5.14 10.07
C ILE A 92 2.53 5.61 10.72
N GLU A 93 2.49 6.84 11.20
CA GLU A 93 1.30 7.45 11.79
C GLU A 93 0.14 7.65 10.81
N CYS A 94 0.41 7.59 9.50
CA CYS A 94 -0.58 7.72 8.44
C CYS A 94 -1.15 6.37 7.96
N LEU A 95 -0.65 5.24 8.46
CA LEU A 95 -1.13 3.93 8.03
C LEU A 95 -2.62 3.75 8.41
N PRO A 96 -3.48 3.37 7.45
CA PRO A 96 -4.88 3.11 7.72
C PRO A 96 -5.04 1.78 8.44
N LEU A 97 -5.21 1.82 9.75
CA LEU A 97 -5.34 0.65 10.60
C LEU A 97 -6.79 0.47 11.07
N HIS A 98 -7.26 -0.78 11.09
CA HIS A 98 -8.53 -1.11 11.74
C HIS A 98 -8.49 -0.75 13.24
N PRO A 99 -9.60 -0.34 13.88
CA PRO A 99 -9.63 0.02 15.30
C PRO A 99 -9.04 -1.02 16.27
N ILE A 100 -9.10 -2.30 15.93
CA ILE A 100 -8.45 -3.37 16.70
C ILE A 100 -6.92 -3.21 16.68
N LEU A 101 -6.32 -2.96 15.51
CA LEU A 101 -4.88 -2.79 15.37
C LEU A 101 -4.41 -1.47 15.99
N GLN A 102 -5.25 -0.43 15.99
CA GLN A 102 -4.94 0.85 16.64
C GLN A 102 -4.77 0.74 18.16
N GLN A 103 -5.28 -0.32 18.79
CA GLN A 103 -5.13 -0.59 20.23
C GLN A 103 -3.80 -1.28 20.57
N LEU A 104 -3.07 -1.76 19.57
CA LEU A 104 -1.77 -2.40 19.74
C LEU A 104 -0.66 -1.35 19.93
N PRO A 105 0.49 -1.75 20.51
CA PRO A 105 1.70 -0.93 20.47
C PRO A 105 2.01 -0.52 19.02
N PRO A 106 2.43 0.73 18.76
CA PRO A 106 2.66 1.24 17.40
C PRO A 106 3.60 0.38 16.55
N SER A 107 4.64 -0.20 17.16
CA SER A 107 5.57 -1.09 16.47
C SER A 107 4.93 -2.40 16.02
N GLN A 108 4.03 -2.96 16.83
CA GLN A 108 3.31 -4.17 16.51
C GLN A 108 2.24 -3.93 15.42
N ALA A 109 1.48 -2.85 15.54
CA ALA A 109 0.51 -2.44 14.53
C ALA A 109 1.19 -2.18 13.17
N ALA A 110 2.33 -1.47 13.18
CA ALA A 110 3.12 -1.22 11.99
C ALA A 110 3.66 -2.53 11.38
N ALA A 111 4.09 -3.50 12.19
CA ALA A 111 4.56 -4.79 11.68
C ALA A 111 3.45 -5.54 10.92
N TYR A 112 2.20 -5.56 11.43
CA TYR A 112 1.08 -6.15 10.70
C TYR A 112 0.82 -5.43 9.38
N ALA A 113 0.78 -4.10 9.35
CA ALA A 113 0.45 -3.33 8.17
C ALA A 113 1.55 -3.29 7.10
N LEU A 114 2.83 -3.33 7.51
CA LEU A 114 3.96 -3.17 6.61
C LEU A 114 4.53 -4.51 6.13
N ALA A 115 4.55 -5.54 7.01
CA ALA A 115 5.14 -6.84 6.73
C ALA A 115 4.09 -7.97 6.63
N GLY A 116 2.83 -7.70 6.99
CA GLY A 116 1.74 -8.65 6.84
C GLY A 116 1.23 -8.68 5.40
N GLY A 117 1.03 -9.88 4.85
CA GLY A 117 0.46 -10.07 3.53
C GLY A 117 -1.05 -10.30 3.55
N ASP A 118 -1.60 -10.65 2.38
CA ASP A 118 -2.99 -11.06 2.14
C ASP A 118 -4.06 -9.96 2.33
N ASP A 119 -3.68 -8.68 2.38
CA ASP A 119 -4.65 -7.57 2.47
C ASP A 119 -5.41 -7.35 1.15
N TYR A 120 -4.76 -7.59 0.00
CA TYR A 120 -5.30 -7.39 -1.36
C TYR A 120 -5.94 -6.02 -1.57
N GLU A 121 -5.46 -5.02 -0.84
CA GLU A 121 -5.72 -3.61 -1.11
C GLU A 121 -4.80 -3.10 -2.22
N LEU A 122 -5.08 -1.92 -2.78
CA LEU A 122 -4.20 -1.33 -3.78
C LEU A 122 -3.20 -0.39 -3.13
N CYS A 123 -1.93 -0.49 -3.55
CA CYS A 123 -0.92 0.54 -3.37
C CYS A 123 -0.66 1.21 -4.73
N PHE A 124 -0.80 2.52 -4.78
CA PHE A 124 -0.60 3.28 -6.01
C PHE A 124 0.05 4.63 -5.75
N THR A 125 0.65 5.19 -6.79
CA THR A 125 1.25 6.53 -6.75
C THR A 125 0.53 7.47 -7.70
N LEU A 126 0.45 8.75 -7.35
CA LEU A 126 -0.14 9.79 -8.19
C LEU A 126 0.43 11.18 -7.88
N PRO A 127 0.44 12.09 -8.86
CA PRO A 127 0.72 13.51 -8.62
C PRO A 127 -0.27 14.13 -7.64
N ALA A 128 0.22 14.96 -6.71
CA ALA A 128 -0.59 15.52 -5.62
C ALA A 128 -1.85 16.26 -6.11
N HIS A 129 -1.79 16.92 -7.27
CA HIS A 129 -2.93 17.69 -7.82
C HIS A 129 -4.11 16.80 -8.28
N LEU A 130 -3.93 15.48 -8.39
CA LEU A 130 -4.99 14.53 -8.75
C LEU A 130 -5.66 13.89 -7.52
N LEU A 131 -5.16 14.14 -6.31
CA LEU A 131 -5.63 13.48 -5.10
C LEU A 131 -7.13 13.73 -4.84
N ASP A 132 -7.58 14.98 -4.92
CA ASP A 132 -8.98 15.33 -4.65
C ASP A 132 -9.95 14.61 -5.60
N ALA A 133 -9.60 14.51 -6.88
CA ALA A 133 -10.41 13.79 -7.86
C ALA A 133 -10.50 12.29 -7.52
N VAL A 134 -9.36 11.68 -7.16
CA VAL A 134 -9.30 10.26 -6.78
C VAL A 134 -10.06 10.00 -5.48
N GLN A 135 -9.98 10.89 -4.49
CA GLN A 135 -10.75 10.79 -3.25
C GLN A 135 -12.26 10.91 -3.48
N ALA A 136 -12.69 11.82 -4.39
CA ALA A 136 -14.09 11.93 -4.77
C ALA A 136 -14.60 10.64 -5.45
N ASP A 137 -13.80 10.04 -6.32
CA ASP A 137 -14.12 8.76 -6.97
C ASP A 137 -14.20 7.60 -5.97
N ALA A 138 -13.27 7.53 -5.04
CA ALA A 138 -13.27 6.55 -3.95
C ALA A 138 -14.51 6.69 -3.06
N GLY A 139 -14.88 7.94 -2.71
CA GLY A 139 -16.09 8.24 -1.93
C GLY A 139 -17.38 7.74 -2.61
N ARG A 140 -17.48 7.83 -3.95
CA ARG A 140 -18.60 7.26 -4.70
C ARG A 140 -18.71 5.74 -4.60
N GLN A 141 -17.60 5.07 -4.34
CA GLN A 141 -17.53 3.61 -4.14
C GLN A 141 -17.50 3.22 -2.65
N GLN A 142 -17.66 4.17 -1.74
CA GLN A 142 -17.55 3.97 -0.29
C GLN A 142 -16.20 3.32 0.11
N LEU A 143 -15.14 3.63 -0.63
CA LEU A 143 -13.81 3.11 -0.41
C LEU A 143 -12.93 4.19 0.23
N ALA A 144 -12.31 3.88 1.37
CA ALA A 144 -11.31 4.75 1.95
C ALA A 144 -10.02 4.73 1.12
N VAL A 145 -9.42 5.88 0.90
CA VAL A 145 -8.07 6.02 0.34
C VAL A 145 -7.25 6.95 1.23
N THR A 146 -6.03 6.52 1.54
CA THR A 146 -5.17 7.19 2.51
C THR A 146 -3.80 7.47 1.93
N VAL A 147 -3.34 8.71 2.02
CA VAL A 147 -1.95 9.07 1.69
C VAL A 147 -1.07 8.60 2.84
N VAL A 148 -0.12 7.72 2.52
CA VAL A 148 0.77 7.10 3.53
C VAL A 148 2.23 7.53 3.37
N GLY A 149 2.56 8.27 2.30
CA GLY A 149 3.93 8.69 2.06
C GLY A 149 4.15 9.38 0.72
N GLN A 150 5.40 9.41 0.28
CA GLN A 150 5.81 10.09 -0.93
C GLN A 150 6.97 9.36 -1.61
N MET A 151 6.98 9.36 -2.95
CA MET A 151 8.11 8.92 -3.75
C MET A 151 9.22 9.98 -3.76
N LEU A 152 10.45 9.54 -3.58
CA LEU A 152 11.63 10.40 -3.46
C LEU A 152 12.61 10.16 -4.61
N PRO A 153 13.43 11.17 -4.97
CA PRO A 153 14.57 10.94 -5.85
C PRO A 153 15.48 9.87 -5.25
N ARG A 154 15.96 8.96 -6.10
CA ARG A 154 16.89 7.91 -5.68
C ARG A 154 18.22 8.52 -5.23
N GLN A 155 18.69 8.15 -4.04
CA GLN A 155 19.92 8.68 -3.45
C GLN A 155 21.09 7.68 -3.49
N ALA A 156 20.81 6.37 -3.52
CA ALA A 156 21.82 5.32 -3.48
C ALA A 156 21.75 4.39 -4.69
N ALA A 157 22.74 3.51 -4.84
CA ALA A 157 22.76 2.51 -5.90
C ALA A 157 21.59 1.53 -5.82
N GLN A 158 21.10 1.25 -4.59
CA GLN A 158 19.92 0.42 -4.35
C GLN A 158 18.75 1.29 -3.89
N THR A 159 17.56 0.97 -4.37
CA THR A 159 16.29 1.56 -3.94
C THR A 159 16.08 1.35 -2.44
N GLN A 160 15.61 2.37 -1.76
CA GLN A 160 15.30 2.34 -0.33
C GLN A 160 13.85 2.71 -0.08
N VAL A 161 13.20 1.94 0.82
CA VAL A 161 11.93 2.32 1.44
C VAL A 161 12.23 2.76 2.87
N GLN A 162 12.05 4.04 3.14
CA GLN A 162 12.31 4.66 4.44
C GLN A 162 11.02 4.71 5.24
N PHE A 163 11.09 4.35 6.51
CA PHE A 163 9.96 4.47 7.43
C PHE A 163 10.20 5.61 8.42
N ARG A 164 9.18 6.42 8.65
CA ARG A 164 9.19 7.53 9.60
C ARG A 164 8.02 7.42 10.56
N LEU A 165 8.27 7.70 11.83
CA LEU A 165 7.24 7.89 12.86
C LEU A 165 7.46 9.27 13.47
N HIS A 166 6.50 10.19 13.25
CA HIS A 166 6.62 11.59 13.68
C HIS A 166 7.95 12.22 13.22
N ASP A 167 8.28 12.07 11.94
CA ASP A 167 9.52 12.53 11.31
C ASP A 167 10.83 11.89 11.81
N GLN A 168 10.78 10.97 12.78
CA GLN A 168 11.95 10.22 13.23
C GLN A 168 12.10 8.92 12.43
N PRO A 169 13.33 8.46 12.17
CA PRO A 169 13.56 7.15 11.57
C PRO A 169 12.85 6.05 12.37
N PHE A 170 12.15 5.16 11.68
CA PHE A 170 11.51 4.00 12.28
C PHE A 170 12.11 2.74 11.66
N GLU A 171 12.55 1.80 12.48
CA GLU A 171 13.11 0.53 12.01
C GLU A 171 12.05 -0.56 12.08
N LEU A 172 11.82 -1.21 10.93
CA LEU A 172 10.96 -2.37 10.82
C LEU A 172 11.80 -3.63 11.04
N GLN A 173 11.44 -4.45 12.02
CA GLN A 173 12.18 -5.68 12.37
C GLN A 173 12.04 -6.78 11.30
N GLN A 174 10.97 -6.76 10.50
CA GLN A 174 10.71 -7.68 9.37
C GLN A 174 10.10 -6.90 8.22
N THR A 175 10.51 -7.17 6.98
CA THR A 175 10.11 -6.39 5.79
C THR A 175 9.18 -7.12 4.83
N GLY A 176 8.55 -8.21 5.23
CA GLY A 176 7.59 -8.94 4.40
C GLY A 176 7.50 -10.42 4.74
N PHE A 177 6.50 -11.10 4.19
CA PHE A 177 6.31 -12.54 4.34
C PHE A 177 7.29 -13.28 3.41
N GLN A 178 8.11 -14.19 3.96
CA GLN A 178 8.96 -15.07 3.17
C GLN A 178 8.27 -16.43 3.05
N HIS A 179 7.96 -16.85 1.82
CA HIS A 179 7.29 -18.11 1.54
C HIS A 179 8.19 -19.34 1.73
N PHE A 180 9.52 -19.16 1.68
CA PHE A 180 10.50 -20.25 1.85
C PHE A 180 11.75 -19.71 2.53
N ASP A 181 12.24 -20.44 3.55
CA ASP A 181 13.60 -20.33 4.10
C ASP A 181 14.58 -21.16 3.27
#